data_f10dde391e1601650cbe361219282a43
#
_entry.id   f10dde391e1601650cbe361219282a43
#
_cell.length_a   1.000
_cell.length_b   1.000
_cell.length_c   1.000
_cell.angle_alpha   90.00
_cell.angle_beta   90.00
_cell.angle_gamma   90.00
#
_symmetry.space_group_name_H-M   'P 1'
#
loop_
_entity.id
_entity.type
_entity.pdbx_description
1 polymer ?
#
loop_
_entity_poly.entity_id
_entity_poly.type
_entity_poly.pdbx_seq_one_letter_code
_entity_poly.pdbx_strand_id
1 'polypeptide(L)'
;MTQLTVLAQKVVRHDLYVRDTIVNYAGKSKRAIAVNGQIPMPTLTFTEGDTAEIVVHNELKESTSLHWHGIFLPNKEDGVPHLTQEPIKPNSTYTYRFPIIQHGTHWYHSHSGLQEQIGMYGSLILNKRADDKTFRKGIDDLPTIPVILSEWTNYNPDNIQRMLHTANDWAAIKKGATQSYVEAIKEGKFKTKVTNEWKRQLAMDVSDVYYDKVLMNGAHSTDLKSVNGKALKAGDKVRLRISNGGASSYFWLRYAGGKITVVANDGNDVVPVEVDRLMIAVSETYDVVVTIPNEGTAYEFMATTEDRTQSASYFVGNGIKQLISPLPRLKYFEGMKMMNDMMKMNGDLNDMGMKMSLNQMDMNVVMYPEITGDGKKKEDHSKHSGMDHGQMKMEEDPNRYNANALGDIVTLNYAMLESPQATELPKEAPIRDLKFTLTGNMSRYVWSMDNKILSETDKIPVKKGEVLRITIYNNSMMRHPIHLHGFDFRLLNGKGSKAPLKNVVDIMPMETDTIEFLANEEGDWFFHCHILYHMMAGMNRVFAVDDYKNPNLPDKAKAYKELQMESNMTHFMAQNDFATNGNDGQAMFQNARWQLGSEWRLGYN
;
A
#
# COMPACT_ATOMS: atom_id res chain seq x y z
N MET A 1 -21.79 12.93 -45.29
CA MET A 1 -21.36 13.91 -44.30
C MET A 1 -21.77 13.44 -42.94
N THR A 2 -20.85 12.77 -42.24
CA THR A 2 -21.04 12.34 -40.83
C THR A 2 -20.72 13.57 -39.97
N GLN A 3 -21.74 14.13 -39.34
CA GLN A 3 -21.57 15.13 -38.31
C GLN A 3 -20.78 14.49 -37.14
N LEU A 4 -19.52 14.82 -37.04
CA LEU A 4 -18.78 14.66 -35.78
C LEU A 4 -19.43 15.62 -34.77
N THR A 5 -20.29 15.10 -33.92
CA THR A 5 -20.71 15.78 -32.70
C THR A 5 -19.47 15.87 -31.81
N VAL A 6 -18.77 17.01 -31.87
CA VAL A 6 -17.80 17.39 -30.84
C VAL A 6 -18.65 17.59 -29.57
N LEU A 7 -18.71 16.58 -28.71
CA LEU A 7 -19.24 16.74 -27.38
C LEU A 7 -18.36 17.78 -26.66
N ALA A 8 -18.96 18.92 -26.32
CA ALA A 8 -18.27 19.99 -25.61
C ALA A 8 -17.67 19.38 -24.33
N GLN A 9 -16.36 19.52 -24.19
CA GLN A 9 -15.59 19.09 -23.02
C GLN A 9 -16.16 19.82 -21.79
N LYS A 10 -16.74 19.05 -20.85
CA LYS A 10 -17.34 19.61 -19.64
C LYS A 10 -16.25 19.92 -18.63
N VAL A 11 -16.17 21.17 -18.17
CA VAL A 11 -15.34 21.50 -17.01
C VAL A 11 -16.14 21.16 -15.75
N VAL A 12 -15.58 20.26 -14.94
CA VAL A 12 -16.15 19.87 -13.64
C VAL A 12 -15.27 20.48 -12.56
N ARG A 13 -15.84 21.43 -11.81
CA ARG A 13 -15.14 22.16 -10.77
C ARG A 13 -15.47 21.64 -9.39
N HIS A 14 -14.42 21.50 -8.57
CA HIS A 14 -14.51 21.22 -7.14
C HIS A 14 -13.69 22.26 -6.36
N ASP A 15 -14.28 22.83 -5.31
CA ASP A 15 -13.58 23.68 -4.35
C ASP A 15 -13.34 22.88 -3.07
N LEU A 16 -12.07 22.75 -2.65
CA LEU A 16 -11.61 21.95 -1.53
C LEU A 16 -11.02 22.88 -0.44
N TYR A 17 -11.69 23.00 0.68
CA TYR A 17 -11.26 23.81 1.82
C TYR A 17 -10.58 22.90 2.84
N VAL A 18 -9.27 23.04 2.97
CA VAL A 18 -8.42 22.23 3.85
C VAL A 18 -8.29 22.90 5.20
N ARG A 19 -8.77 22.26 6.28
CA ARG A 19 -8.85 22.83 7.62
C ARG A 19 -8.43 21.86 8.71
N ASP A 20 -7.86 22.40 9.78
CA ASP A 20 -7.71 21.63 11.02
C ASP A 20 -9.08 21.28 11.63
N THR A 21 -9.17 20.08 12.16
CA THR A 21 -10.33 19.61 12.91
C THR A 21 -9.89 18.74 14.08
N ILE A 22 -10.84 18.38 14.93
CA ILE A 22 -10.63 17.44 16.04
C ILE A 22 -11.58 16.25 15.85
N VAL A 23 -11.03 15.05 15.87
CA VAL A 23 -11.77 13.80 15.76
C VAL A 23 -11.53 12.90 16.96
N ASN A 24 -12.45 11.96 17.19
CA ASN A 24 -12.32 10.92 18.22
C ASN A 24 -12.74 9.55 17.64
N TYR A 25 -11.84 8.91 16.90
CA TYR A 25 -12.09 7.57 16.35
C TYR A 25 -11.75 6.45 17.33
N ALA A 26 -10.85 6.71 18.29
CA ALA A 26 -10.29 5.69 19.17
C ALA A 26 -10.25 6.13 20.66
N GLY A 27 -11.28 6.80 21.12
CA GLY A 27 -11.46 7.16 22.53
C GLY A 27 -10.68 8.37 23.00
N LYS A 28 -9.87 9.02 22.12
CA LYS A 28 -9.13 10.26 22.43
C LYS A 28 -9.37 11.29 21.35
N SER A 29 -9.62 12.53 21.77
CA SER A 29 -9.72 13.68 20.86
C SER A 29 -8.33 14.04 20.34
N LYS A 30 -8.18 14.08 19.01
CA LYS A 30 -6.92 14.33 18.31
C LYS A 30 -7.10 15.29 17.16
N ARG A 31 -6.05 16.08 16.87
CA ARG A 31 -5.96 16.88 15.67
C ARG A 31 -6.04 15.98 14.44
N ALA A 32 -6.79 16.41 13.47
CA ALA A 32 -6.90 15.85 12.13
C ALA A 32 -7.04 16.97 11.12
N ILE A 33 -6.91 16.66 9.84
CA ILE A 33 -7.15 17.59 8.75
C ILE A 33 -8.38 17.11 7.99
N ALA A 34 -9.40 17.98 7.91
CA ALA A 34 -10.62 17.72 7.15
C ALA A 34 -10.63 18.57 5.88
N VAL A 35 -11.20 18.02 4.82
CA VAL A 35 -11.49 18.78 3.59
C VAL A 35 -12.99 18.89 3.43
N ASN A 36 -13.49 20.12 3.27
CA ASN A 36 -14.92 20.43 3.27
C ASN A 36 -15.66 19.86 4.51
N GLY A 37 -14.95 19.80 5.65
CA GLY A 37 -15.49 19.34 6.93
C GLY A 37 -15.60 17.84 7.10
N GLN A 38 -15.01 17.02 6.24
CA GLN A 38 -15.11 15.56 6.30
C GLN A 38 -13.75 14.86 6.21
N ILE A 39 -13.67 13.67 6.79
CA ILE A 39 -12.61 12.67 6.70
C ILE A 39 -13.29 11.30 6.48
N PRO A 40 -12.96 10.57 5.43
CA PRO A 40 -12.07 10.91 4.30
C PRO A 40 -12.47 12.20 3.58
N MET A 41 -11.55 12.76 2.79
CA MET A 41 -11.84 13.89 1.92
C MET A 41 -13.00 13.55 0.96
N PRO A 42 -13.72 14.55 0.40
CA PRO A 42 -14.83 14.34 -0.52
C PRO A 42 -14.47 13.35 -1.64
N THR A 43 -15.38 12.44 -1.98
CA THR A 43 -15.23 11.65 -3.21
C THR A 43 -15.37 12.57 -4.42
N LEU A 44 -14.32 12.67 -5.22
CA LEU A 44 -14.36 13.39 -6.49
C LEU A 44 -14.79 12.45 -7.60
N THR A 45 -15.72 12.89 -8.43
CA THR A 45 -16.24 12.07 -9.55
C THR A 45 -16.19 12.85 -10.84
N PHE A 46 -15.57 12.24 -11.85
CA PHE A 46 -15.49 12.76 -13.21
C PHE A 46 -15.90 11.66 -14.21
N THR A 47 -16.12 12.07 -15.44
CA THR A 47 -16.31 11.14 -16.55
C THR A 47 -15.18 11.35 -17.56
N GLU A 48 -14.71 10.30 -18.19
CA GLU A 48 -13.72 10.35 -19.24
C GLU A 48 -14.15 11.37 -20.32
N GLY A 49 -13.24 12.29 -20.68
CA GLY A 49 -13.49 13.43 -21.56
C GLY A 49 -13.81 14.73 -20.82
N ASP A 50 -14.06 14.72 -19.51
CA ASP A 50 -14.19 15.95 -18.71
C ASP A 50 -12.83 16.67 -18.58
N THR A 51 -12.87 17.93 -18.21
CA THR A 51 -11.72 18.66 -17.64
C THR A 51 -11.95 18.83 -16.16
N ALA A 52 -11.06 18.29 -15.34
CA ALA A 52 -11.03 18.54 -13.91
C ALA A 52 -10.51 19.96 -13.65
N GLU A 53 -11.22 20.72 -12.81
CA GLU A 53 -10.77 21.99 -12.23
C GLU A 53 -10.96 21.92 -10.72
N ILE A 54 -9.85 21.74 -10.00
CA ILE A 54 -9.87 21.51 -8.56
C ILE A 54 -9.14 22.66 -7.87
N VAL A 55 -9.91 23.44 -7.10
CA VAL A 55 -9.41 24.63 -6.40
C VAL A 55 -9.20 24.26 -4.93
N VAL A 56 -7.94 24.26 -4.51
CA VAL A 56 -7.55 23.93 -3.13
C VAL A 56 -7.31 25.22 -2.36
N HIS A 57 -8.12 25.44 -1.33
CA HIS A 57 -8.00 26.55 -0.38
C HIS A 57 -7.30 26.02 0.88
N ASN A 58 -6.02 26.34 1.05
CA ASN A 58 -5.27 25.95 2.24
C ASN A 58 -5.53 26.90 3.39
N GLU A 59 -6.39 26.52 4.32
CA GLU A 59 -6.67 27.28 5.54
C GLU A 59 -5.91 26.74 6.77
N LEU A 60 -4.90 25.87 6.54
CA LEU A 60 -3.99 25.40 7.58
C LEU A 60 -2.96 26.47 7.94
N LYS A 61 -2.26 26.27 9.05
CA LYS A 61 -1.08 27.04 9.45
C LYS A 61 0.23 26.52 8.83
N GLU A 62 0.15 25.43 8.09
CA GLU A 62 1.26 24.75 7.42
C GLU A 62 0.97 24.60 5.92
N SER A 63 2.02 24.37 5.14
CA SER A 63 1.87 24.10 3.71
C SER A 63 1.22 22.74 3.47
N THR A 64 0.56 22.60 2.32
CA THR A 64 -0.08 21.36 1.88
C THR A 64 0.10 21.15 0.38
N SER A 65 -0.35 20.00 -0.12
CA SER A 65 -0.48 19.70 -1.55
C SER A 65 -1.49 18.58 -1.73
N LEU A 66 -1.93 18.33 -2.96
CA LEU A 66 -2.72 17.16 -3.31
C LEU A 66 -2.10 16.47 -4.51
N HIS A 67 -1.87 15.18 -4.40
CA HIS A 67 -1.47 14.30 -5.47
C HIS A 67 -2.66 13.46 -5.95
N TRP A 68 -2.72 13.24 -7.26
CA TRP A 68 -3.78 12.51 -7.96
C TRP A 68 -3.26 11.13 -8.34
N HIS A 69 -3.42 10.19 -7.43
CA HIS A 69 -2.79 8.88 -7.52
C HIS A 69 -3.29 8.04 -8.71
N GLY A 70 -2.37 7.64 -9.59
CA GLY A 70 -2.65 6.81 -10.74
C GLY A 70 -3.33 7.54 -11.90
N ILE A 71 -3.23 8.88 -11.97
CA ILE A 71 -3.83 9.69 -13.02
C ILE A 71 -2.79 10.11 -14.07
N PHE A 72 -3.17 9.99 -15.35
CA PHE A 72 -2.40 10.54 -16.45
C PHE A 72 -2.71 12.02 -16.61
N LEU A 73 -1.73 12.84 -16.31
CA LEU A 73 -1.88 14.29 -16.30
C LEU A 73 -0.54 14.97 -16.64
N PRO A 74 -0.56 16.25 -17.05
CA PRO A 74 0.68 17.01 -17.22
C PRO A 74 1.48 17.08 -15.91
N ASN A 75 2.78 16.82 -15.96
CA ASN A 75 3.66 16.74 -14.78
C ASN A 75 3.50 17.90 -13.78
N LYS A 76 3.27 19.13 -14.26
CA LYS A 76 3.05 20.32 -13.42
C LYS A 76 1.79 20.25 -12.54
N GLU A 77 0.87 19.32 -12.82
CA GLU A 77 -0.38 19.12 -12.09
C GLU A 77 -0.33 17.91 -11.13
N ASP A 78 0.81 17.19 -11.08
CA ASP A 78 0.97 15.95 -10.32
C ASP A 78 0.91 16.13 -8.79
N GLY A 79 1.18 17.33 -8.29
CA GLY A 79 0.94 17.69 -6.90
C GLY A 79 2.02 17.31 -5.90
N VAL A 80 3.22 16.92 -6.36
CA VAL A 80 4.34 16.60 -5.46
C VAL A 80 5.13 17.87 -5.13
N PRO A 81 5.17 18.30 -3.84
CA PRO A 81 5.95 19.46 -3.42
C PRO A 81 7.42 19.31 -3.77
N HIS A 82 8.05 20.41 -4.15
CA HIS A 82 9.47 20.48 -4.47
C HIS A 82 9.94 19.61 -5.66
N LEU A 83 9.01 18.88 -6.32
CA LEU A 83 9.29 18.10 -7.51
C LEU A 83 8.49 18.57 -8.73
N THR A 84 7.18 18.71 -8.58
CA THR A 84 6.27 19.11 -9.67
C THR A 84 5.61 20.47 -9.45
N GLN A 85 5.62 20.96 -8.21
CA GLN A 85 5.13 22.28 -7.83
C GLN A 85 5.75 22.79 -6.53
N GLU A 86 5.58 24.09 -6.25
CA GLU A 86 5.80 24.62 -4.90
C GLU A 86 4.67 24.18 -3.97
N PRO A 87 4.95 23.96 -2.67
CA PRO A 87 3.90 23.67 -1.68
C PRO A 87 2.84 24.79 -1.64
N ILE A 88 1.58 24.43 -1.47
CA ILE A 88 0.47 25.38 -1.28
C ILE A 88 0.62 26.01 0.11
N LYS A 89 1.02 27.27 0.17
CA LYS A 89 1.32 27.98 1.42
C LYS A 89 0.07 28.16 2.30
N PRO A 90 0.24 28.40 3.61
CA PRO A 90 -0.87 28.80 4.50
C PRO A 90 -1.66 29.97 3.94
N ASN A 91 -2.98 29.91 4.08
CA ASN A 91 -3.93 30.94 3.61
C ASN A 91 -3.77 31.32 2.12
N SER A 92 -3.38 30.36 1.29
CA SER A 92 -3.30 30.53 -0.17
C SER A 92 -4.18 29.51 -0.89
N THR A 93 -4.41 29.82 -2.17
CA THR A 93 -5.23 28.98 -3.05
C THR A 93 -4.39 28.53 -4.23
N TYR A 94 -4.59 27.26 -4.63
CA TYR A 94 -3.98 26.68 -5.83
C TYR A 94 -5.04 25.98 -6.67
N THR A 95 -4.94 26.08 -8.00
CA THR A 95 -5.88 25.46 -8.92
C THR A 95 -5.16 24.43 -9.77
N TYR A 96 -5.58 23.18 -9.64
CA TYR A 96 -5.22 22.08 -10.53
C TYR A 96 -6.19 22.04 -11.70
N ARG A 97 -5.67 21.91 -12.93
CA ARG A 97 -6.52 21.84 -14.12
C ARG A 97 -5.93 20.88 -15.15
N PHE A 98 -6.60 19.76 -15.38
CA PHE A 98 -6.14 18.74 -16.30
C PHE A 98 -7.30 17.98 -16.97
N PRO A 99 -7.09 17.42 -18.18
CA PRO A 99 -8.08 16.59 -18.84
C PRO A 99 -8.18 15.22 -18.18
N ILE A 100 -9.39 14.66 -18.11
CA ILE A 100 -9.64 13.27 -17.70
C ILE A 100 -9.62 12.41 -18.96
N ILE A 101 -8.51 11.69 -19.18
CA ILE A 101 -8.29 10.87 -20.38
C ILE A 101 -8.36 9.37 -20.12
N GLN A 102 -8.72 8.98 -18.89
CA GLN A 102 -8.82 7.61 -18.44
C GLN A 102 -10.06 7.42 -17.56
N HIS A 103 -10.39 6.18 -17.30
CA HIS A 103 -11.43 5.80 -16.34
C HIS A 103 -10.83 4.96 -15.21
N GLY A 104 -11.63 4.57 -14.23
CA GLY A 104 -11.23 3.64 -13.18
C GLY A 104 -11.42 4.20 -11.78
N THR A 105 -11.03 3.39 -10.83
CA THR A 105 -10.99 3.73 -9.40
C THR A 105 -9.59 4.18 -9.05
N HIS A 106 -9.53 5.40 -8.59
CA HIS A 106 -8.33 6.08 -8.14
C HIS A 106 -8.59 6.72 -6.79
N TRP A 107 -7.60 7.40 -6.26
CA TRP A 107 -7.72 8.15 -5.02
C TRP A 107 -6.82 9.37 -5.06
N TYR A 108 -6.92 10.25 -4.09
CA TYR A 108 -6.07 11.43 -4.00
C TYR A 108 -5.72 11.70 -2.54
N HIS A 109 -4.54 12.23 -2.29
CA HIS A 109 -4.04 12.43 -0.94
C HIS A 109 -3.03 13.59 -0.86
N SER A 110 -2.73 14.01 0.36
CA SER A 110 -1.64 14.97 0.55
C SER A 110 -0.29 14.29 0.31
N HIS A 111 0.58 14.97 -0.41
CA HIS A 111 1.99 14.59 -0.56
C HIS A 111 2.91 15.49 0.28
N SER A 112 2.37 16.15 1.32
CA SER A 112 3.10 17.04 2.23
C SER A 112 3.31 16.39 3.59
N GLY A 113 4.54 16.01 3.91
CA GLY A 113 4.90 15.40 5.18
C GLY A 113 4.05 14.19 5.55
N LEU A 114 3.42 14.21 6.73
CA LEU A 114 2.59 13.11 7.25
C LEU A 114 1.09 13.46 7.28
N GLN A 115 0.63 14.41 6.45
CA GLN A 115 -0.76 14.86 6.45
C GLN A 115 -1.75 13.79 5.99
N GLU A 116 -1.32 12.85 5.13
CA GLU A 116 -2.10 11.69 4.74
C GLU A 116 -2.57 10.90 5.96
N GLN A 117 -1.68 10.60 6.90
CA GLN A 117 -1.99 9.83 8.12
C GLN A 117 -3.07 10.46 8.99
N ILE A 118 -3.28 11.77 8.92
CA ILE A 118 -4.23 12.50 9.77
C ILE A 118 -5.48 13.00 9.04
N GLY A 119 -5.80 12.41 7.87
CA GLY A 119 -7.11 12.61 7.24
C GLY A 119 -7.09 13.09 5.79
N MET A 120 -5.93 13.43 5.22
CA MET A 120 -5.86 13.95 3.86
C MET A 120 -5.75 12.83 2.81
N TYR A 121 -6.80 12.03 2.69
CA TYR A 121 -7.00 10.99 1.67
C TYR A 121 -8.47 10.93 1.26
N GLY A 122 -8.76 10.65 -0.01
CA GLY A 122 -10.12 10.61 -0.55
C GLY A 122 -10.22 9.82 -1.86
N SER A 123 -11.40 9.27 -2.15
CA SER A 123 -11.65 8.53 -3.39
C SER A 123 -11.74 9.45 -4.59
N LEU A 124 -11.18 9.03 -5.71
CA LEU A 124 -11.26 9.69 -7.02
C LEU A 124 -11.84 8.68 -8.03
N ILE A 125 -13.04 8.94 -8.49
CA ILE A 125 -13.81 8.01 -9.32
C ILE A 125 -13.93 8.58 -10.72
N LEU A 126 -13.32 7.89 -11.68
CA LEU A 126 -13.42 8.22 -13.09
C LEU A 126 -14.36 7.24 -13.77
N ASN A 127 -15.48 7.74 -14.26
CA ASN A 127 -16.47 6.90 -14.93
C ASN A 127 -16.14 6.74 -16.40
N LYS A 128 -16.36 5.54 -16.93
CA LYS A 128 -16.38 5.30 -18.37
C LYS A 128 -17.51 6.09 -19.02
N ARG A 129 -17.30 6.51 -20.24
CA ARG A 129 -18.38 7.01 -21.08
C ARG A 129 -19.30 5.86 -21.48
N ALA A 130 -20.58 6.16 -21.65
CA ALA A 130 -21.56 5.15 -22.06
C ALA A 130 -21.33 4.61 -23.50
N ASP A 131 -20.62 5.39 -24.34
CA ASP A 131 -20.24 5.03 -25.70
C ASP A 131 -18.81 4.47 -25.83
N ASP A 132 -18.14 4.23 -24.71
CA ASP A 132 -16.81 3.62 -24.68
C ASP A 132 -16.89 2.17 -25.20
N LYS A 133 -16.00 1.84 -26.15
CA LYS A 133 -15.90 0.51 -26.75
C LYS A 133 -15.49 -0.58 -25.75
N THR A 134 -14.87 -0.19 -24.65
CA THR A 134 -14.44 -1.09 -23.58
C THR A 134 -15.50 -1.24 -22.49
N PHE A 135 -16.69 -0.63 -22.64
CA PHE A 135 -17.77 -0.71 -21.66
C PHE A 135 -18.27 -2.15 -21.49
N ARG A 136 -18.20 -2.67 -20.28
CA ARG A 136 -18.53 -4.07 -19.92
C ARG A 136 -19.93 -4.12 -19.32
N LYS A 137 -20.92 -4.47 -20.15
CA LYS A 137 -22.30 -4.66 -19.67
C LYS A 137 -22.37 -5.73 -18.58
N GLY A 138 -23.08 -5.45 -17.49
CA GLY A 138 -23.18 -6.32 -16.31
C GLY A 138 -22.02 -6.17 -15.32
N ILE A 139 -21.10 -5.23 -15.57
CA ILE A 139 -20.00 -4.83 -14.67
C ILE A 139 -19.99 -3.32 -14.50
N ASP A 140 -19.83 -2.58 -15.60
CA ASP A 140 -19.66 -1.13 -15.56
C ASP A 140 -20.98 -0.38 -15.33
N ASP A 141 -22.12 -1.02 -15.59
CA ASP A 141 -23.48 -0.54 -15.30
C ASP A 141 -24.04 -0.98 -13.93
N LEU A 142 -23.27 -1.74 -13.14
CA LEU A 142 -23.70 -2.13 -11.80
C LEU A 142 -23.78 -0.93 -10.85
N PRO A 143 -24.66 -0.98 -9.84
CA PRO A 143 -24.63 -0.02 -8.75
C PRO A 143 -23.23 -0.01 -8.07
N THR A 144 -22.62 1.17 -7.94
CA THR A 144 -21.25 1.31 -7.42
C THR A 144 -21.21 2.04 -6.09
N ILE A 145 -20.32 1.61 -5.22
CA ILE A 145 -19.99 2.26 -3.94
C ILE A 145 -18.49 2.51 -3.89
N PRO A 146 -18.04 3.78 -3.85
CA PRO A 146 -16.65 4.10 -3.52
C PRO A 146 -16.37 3.71 -2.07
N VAL A 147 -15.25 3.02 -1.86
CA VAL A 147 -14.79 2.59 -0.54
C VAL A 147 -13.33 2.97 -0.38
N ILE A 148 -13.03 3.80 0.61
CA ILE A 148 -11.64 4.06 0.98
C ILE A 148 -11.35 3.48 2.35
N LEU A 149 -10.31 2.63 2.40
CA LEU A 149 -9.80 2.04 3.62
C LEU A 149 -8.77 2.98 4.23
N SER A 150 -8.73 3.03 5.54
CA SER A 150 -7.73 3.81 6.26
C SER A 150 -7.57 3.29 7.68
N GLU A 151 -6.51 3.73 8.32
CA GLU A 151 -6.27 3.47 9.73
C GLU A 151 -6.10 4.77 10.52
N TRP A 152 -6.34 4.68 11.81
CA TRP A 152 -6.21 5.78 12.75
C TRP A 152 -5.39 5.40 13.97
N THR A 153 -4.57 6.34 14.43
CA THR A 153 -3.83 6.21 15.68
C THR A 153 -4.00 7.44 16.55
N ASN A 154 -3.97 7.22 17.86
CA ASN A 154 -3.97 8.29 18.85
C ASN A 154 -2.59 8.95 19.04
N TYR A 155 -1.55 8.46 18.38
CA TYR A 155 -0.21 9.05 18.38
C TYR A 155 -0.11 10.16 17.32
N ASN A 156 0.75 11.15 17.57
CA ASN A 156 1.13 12.10 16.54
C ASN A 156 2.03 11.39 15.52
N PRO A 157 1.80 11.54 14.21
CA PRO A 157 2.63 10.91 13.18
C PRO A 157 4.12 11.18 13.29
N ASP A 158 4.52 12.41 13.66
CA ASP A 158 5.93 12.76 13.90
C ASP A 158 6.54 11.95 15.06
N ASN A 159 5.73 11.65 16.09
CA ASN A 159 6.16 10.78 17.18
C ASN A 159 6.31 9.34 16.72
N ILE A 160 5.42 8.84 15.86
CA ILE A 160 5.54 7.51 15.27
C ILE A 160 6.84 7.43 14.47
N GLN A 161 7.06 8.37 13.55
CA GLN A 161 8.28 8.41 12.74
C GLN A 161 9.54 8.41 13.62
N ARG A 162 9.56 9.22 14.68
CA ARG A 162 10.66 9.26 15.64
C ARG A 162 10.84 7.94 16.40
N MET A 163 9.74 7.31 16.82
CA MET A 163 9.77 6.00 17.49
C MET A 163 10.31 4.90 16.57
N LEU A 164 9.94 4.90 15.30
CA LEU A 164 10.45 3.94 14.31
C LEU A 164 11.98 4.02 14.19
N HIS A 165 12.58 5.21 14.30
CA HIS A 165 14.03 5.39 14.29
C HIS A 165 14.75 4.97 15.58
N THR A 166 14.07 4.43 16.59
CA THR A 166 14.64 4.13 17.90
C THR A 166 14.83 2.64 18.19
N ALA A 167 14.61 1.77 17.22
CA ALA A 167 14.77 0.32 17.35
C ALA A 167 14.05 -0.28 18.59
N ASN A 168 12.80 0.14 18.84
CA ASN A 168 12.01 -0.35 19.95
C ASN A 168 10.90 -1.29 19.50
N ASP A 169 10.51 -2.21 20.37
CA ASP A 169 9.44 -3.20 20.13
C ASP A 169 8.04 -2.70 20.56
N TRP A 170 7.85 -1.40 20.79
CA TRP A 170 6.59 -0.89 21.34
C TRP A 170 5.38 -1.23 20.48
N ALA A 171 5.48 -1.02 19.17
CA ALA A 171 4.41 -1.37 18.24
C ALA A 171 4.17 -2.88 18.22
N ALA A 172 5.22 -3.70 18.18
CA ALA A 172 5.15 -5.14 18.21
C ALA A 172 4.53 -5.68 19.52
N ILE A 173 4.87 -5.07 20.66
CA ILE A 173 4.24 -5.40 21.96
C ILE A 173 2.74 -5.09 21.92
N LYS A 174 2.35 -3.94 21.40
CA LYS A 174 0.94 -3.53 21.28
C LYS A 174 0.13 -4.47 20.40
N LYS A 175 0.70 -4.94 19.31
CA LYS A 175 0.09 -5.91 18.39
C LYS A 175 0.14 -7.34 18.90
N GLY A 176 0.87 -7.60 19.99
CA GLY A 176 1.11 -8.94 20.50
C GLY A 176 2.01 -9.78 19.61
N ALA A 177 2.84 -9.16 18.79
CA ALA A 177 3.84 -9.83 17.95
C ALA A 177 5.05 -10.32 18.78
N THR A 178 5.34 -9.69 19.91
CA THR A 178 6.32 -10.17 20.90
C THR A 178 5.67 -11.19 21.82
N GLN A 179 6.15 -12.44 21.80
CA GLN A 179 5.62 -13.49 22.64
C GLN A 179 6.21 -13.46 24.05
N SER A 180 5.38 -13.74 25.06
CA SER A 180 5.85 -13.88 26.44
C SER A 180 6.58 -15.22 26.67
N TYR A 181 7.39 -15.32 27.72
CA TYR A 181 7.99 -16.59 28.15
C TYR A 181 6.93 -17.64 28.53
N VAL A 182 5.81 -17.20 29.12
CA VAL A 182 4.70 -18.08 29.44
C VAL A 182 4.09 -18.69 28.19
N GLU A 183 3.89 -17.90 27.15
CA GLU A 183 3.40 -18.36 25.86
C GLU A 183 4.40 -19.33 25.22
N ALA A 184 5.69 -18.98 25.21
CA ALA A 184 6.76 -19.83 24.70
C ALA A 184 6.83 -21.20 25.41
N ILE A 185 6.60 -21.24 26.70
CA ILE A 185 6.54 -22.50 27.47
C ILE A 185 5.30 -23.31 27.07
N LYS A 186 4.12 -22.67 27.00
CA LYS A 186 2.86 -23.33 26.60
C LYS A 186 2.92 -23.94 25.20
N GLU A 187 3.62 -23.29 24.27
CA GLU A 187 3.78 -23.75 22.90
C GLU A 187 5.02 -24.62 22.66
N GLY A 188 5.80 -24.93 23.72
CA GLY A 188 7.05 -25.69 23.59
C GLY A 188 8.17 -24.98 22.85
N LYS A 189 8.11 -23.64 22.73
CA LYS A 189 9.05 -22.79 21.99
C LYS A 189 10.04 -22.02 22.89
N PHE A 190 10.19 -22.43 24.16
CA PHE A 190 11.05 -21.74 25.14
C PHE A 190 12.50 -21.55 24.64
N LYS A 191 13.09 -22.61 24.05
CA LYS A 191 14.45 -22.54 23.49
C LYS A 191 14.56 -21.49 22.38
N THR A 192 13.56 -21.43 21.50
CA THR A 192 13.50 -20.43 20.41
C THR A 192 13.45 -19.01 20.99
N LYS A 193 12.58 -18.79 21.98
CA LYS A 193 12.43 -17.48 22.65
C LYS A 193 13.76 -17.02 23.26
N VAL A 194 14.40 -17.87 24.09
CA VAL A 194 15.69 -17.56 24.73
C VAL A 194 16.78 -17.28 23.67
N THR A 195 16.82 -18.08 22.59
CA THR A 195 17.83 -17.89 21.54
C THR A 195 17.67 -16.56 20.84
N ASN A 196 16.42 -16.17 20.54
CA ASN A 196 16.14 -14.91 19.83
C ASN A 196 16.47 -13.69 20.71
N GLU A 197 16.13 -13.74 22.00
CA GLU A 197 16.49 -12.65 22.91
C GLU A 197 18.00 -12.57 23.15
N TRP A 198 18.67 -13.72 23.29
CA TRP A 198 20.14 -13.72 23.38
C TRP A 198 20.81 -13.08 22.16
N LYS A 199 20.26 -13.33 20.97
CA LYS A 199 20.73 -12.71 19.73
C LYS A 199 20.26 -11.27 19.57
N ARG A 200 19.47 -10.72 20.48
CA ARG A 200 18.83 -9.40 20.37
C ARG A 200 18.12 -9.19 19.04
N GLN A 201 17.46 -10.24 18.54
CA GLN A 201 16.66 -10.13 17.33
C GLN A 201 15.38 -9.36 17.65
N LEU A 202 15.06 -8.38 16.80
CA LEU A 202 13.76 -7.70 16.85
C LEU A 202 12.63 -8.72 16.65
N ALA A 203 11.47 -8.44 17.23
CA ALA A 203 10.29 -9.26 17.00
C ALA A 203 9.99 -9.31 15.49
N MET A 204 9.65 -10.50 14.99
CA MET A 204 9.11 -10.60 13.65
C MET A 204 7.73 -9.96 13.63
N ASP A 205 7.54 -8.98 12.79
CA ASP A 205 6.27 -8.32 12.62
C ASP A 205 6.00 -8.14 11.11
N VAL A 206 4.73 -8.07 10.74
CA VAL A 206 4.31 -7.86 9.34
C VAL A 206 3.98 -6.40 9.04
N SER A 207 3.96 -5.55 10.06
CA SER A 207 3.69 -4.12 9.92
C SER A 207 4.48 -3.32 10.97
N ASP A 208 4.90 -2.10 10.63
CA ASP A 208 5.75 -1.27 11.49
C ASP A 208 4.97 -0.54 12.58
N VAL A 209 3.75 -0.14 12.28
CA VAL A 209 2.95 0.76 13.12
C VAL A 209 1.78 0.01 13.77
N TYR A 210 1.50 0.35 15.02
CA TYR A 210 0.26 -0.04 15.68
C TYR A 210 -0.82 1.03 15.47
N TYR A 211 -1.96 0.62 14.95
CA TYR A 211 -3.13 1.48 14.77
C TYR A 211 -4.23 1.13 15.77
N ASP A 212 -4.86 2.17 16.32
CA ASP A 212 -5.93 2.01 17.31
C ASP A 212 -7.28 1.68 16.65
N LYS A 213 -7.49 2.04 15.37
CA LYS A 213 -8.71 1.78 14.60
C LYS A 213 -8.44 1.63 13.11
N VAL A 214 -9.26 0.80 12.48
CA VAL A 214 -9.42 0.71 11.03
C VAL A 214 -10.79 1.27 10.65
N LEU A 215 -10.83 1.99 9.55
CA LEU A 215 -12.00 2.69 9.06
C LEU A 215 -12.26 2.36 7.59
N MET A 216 -13.52 2.28 7.25
CA MET A 216 -14.04 2.15 5.89
C MET A 216 -14.94 3.36 5.63
N ASN A 217 -14.54 4.27 4.72
CA ASN A 217 -15.16 5.59 4.54
C ASN A 217 -15.34 6.38 5.85
N GLY A 218 -14.33 6.36 6.72
CA GLY A 218 -14.33 7.09 7.99
C GLY A 218 -15.14 6.44 9.12
N ALA A 219 -15.68 5.24 8.92
CA ALA A 219 -16.45 4.51 9.91
C ALA A 219 -15.90 3.09 10.15
N HIS A 220 -16.03 2.60 11.39
CA HIS A 220 -15.64 1.23 11.74
C HIS A 220 -16.65 0.18 11.23
N SER A 221 -17.92 0.55 11.16
CA SER A 221 -19.01 -0.32 10.70
C SER A 221 -20.10 0.50 10.03
N THR A 222 -20.59 0.06 8.87
CA THR A 222 -21.63 0.74 8.09
C THR A 222 -22.61 -0.26 7.50
N ASP A 223 -23.91 0.06 7.54
CA ASP A 223 -24.95 -0.73 6.89
C ASP A 223 -25.23 -0.17 5.49
N LEU A 224 -25.00 -0.98 4.47
CA LEU A 224 -25.30 -0.67 3.07
C LEU A 224 -26.61 -1.35 2.66
N LYS A 225 -27.73 -0.71 2.92
CA LYS A 225 -29.09 -1.24 2.67
C LYS A 225 -29.64 -0.87 1.29
N SER A 226 -29.11 0.18 0.69
CA SER A 226 -29.55 0.68 -0.62
C SER A 226 -28.40 1.34 -1.36
N VAL A 227 -28.48 1.35 -2.68
CA VAL A 227 -27.56 2.09 -3.55
C VAL A 227 -28.41 2.95 -4.50
N ASN A 228 -28.06 4.23 -4.63
CA ASN A 228 -28.80 5.21 -5.43
C ASN A 228 -30.31 5.24 -5.10
N GLY A 229 -30.66 5.11 -3.81
CA GLY A 229 -32.05 5.10 -3.35
C GLY A 229 -32.83 3.81 -3.59
N LYS A 230 -32.24 2.80 -4.27
CA LYS A 230 -32.84 1.50 -4.50
C LYS A 230 -32.39 0.52 -3.42
N ALA A 231 -33.34 -0.08 -2.70
CA ALA A 231 -33.06 -1.11 -1.71
C ALA A 231 -32.43 -2.36 -2.35
N LEU A 232 -31.43 -2.90 -1.67
CA LEU A 232 -30.72 -4.12 -2.10
C LEU A 232 -31.55 -5.36 -1.77
N LYS A 233 -31.59 -6.31 -2.70
CA LYS A 233 -32.35 -7.57 -2.65
C LYS A 233 -31.45 -8.77 -2.96
N ALA A 234 -31.95 -9.97 -2.65
CA ALA A 234 -31.30 -11.21 -3.10
C ALA A 234 -31.09 -11.24 -4.62
N GLY A 235 -29.94 -11.69 -5.06
CA GLY A 235 -29.50 -11.71 -6.45
C GLY A 235 -28.91 -10.39 -6.96
N ASP A 236 -29.08 -9.27 -6.24
CA ASP A 236 -28.45 -8.01 -6.62
C ASP A 236 -26.93 -8.10 -6.50
N LYS A 237 -26.26 -7.49 -7.46
CA LYS A 237 -24.80 -7.33 -7.50
C LYS A 237 -24.45 -5.89 -7.23
N VAL A 238 -23.42 -5.68 -6.41
CA VAL A 238 -22.88 -4.36 -6.09
C VAL A 238 -21.38 -4.36 -6.41
N ARG A 239 -20.94 -3.33 -7.13
CA ARG A 239 -19.51 -3.08 -7.38
C ARG A 239 -18.97 -2.17 -6.31
N LEU A 240 -18.06 -2.68 -5.48
CA LEU A 240 -17.31 -1.89 -4.50
C LEU A 240 -16.04 -1.41 -5.19
N ARG A 241 -15.84 -0.09 -5.22
CA ARG A 241 -14.68 0.58 -5.82
C ARG A 241 -13.73 0.95 -4.68
N ILE A 242 -12.78 0.06 -4.39
CA ILE A 242 -12.00 0.07 -3.16
C ILE A 242 -10.64 0.68 -3.42
N SER A 243 -10.26 1.67 -2.60
CA SER A 243 -8.90 2.23 -2.54
C SER A 243 -8.32 2.01 -1.15
N ASN A 244 -7.07 1.61 -1.06
CA ASN A 244 -6.35 1.61 0.21
C ASN A 244 -5.65 2.95 0.41
N GLY A 245 -6.32 3.87 1.11
CA GLY A 245 -5.79 5.19 1.51
C GLY A 245 -5.15 5.18 2.90
N GLY A 246 -4.72 4.01 3.37
CA GLY A 246 -3.96 3.87 4.60
C GLY A 246 -2.50 4.29 4.42
N ALA A 247 -1.90 4.87 5.46
CA ALA A 247 -0.50 5.31 5.42
C ALA A 247 0.50 4.15 5.45
N SER A 248 0.13 2.99 6.04
CA SER A 248 1.04 1.84 6.10
C SER A 248 0.36 0.48 6.23
N SER A 249 -0.97 0.40 6.37
CA SER A 249 -1.65 -0.88 6.58
C SER A 249 -2.04 -1.56 5.27
N TYR A 250 -1.72 -2.84 5.19
CA TYR A 250 -2.30 -3.77 4.23
C TYR A 250 -3.60 -4.34 4.79
N PHE A 251 -4.58 -4.66 3.93
CA PHE A 251 -5.86 -5.21 4.37
C PHE A 251 -6.24 -6.49 3.63
N TRP A 252 -6.60 -7.51 4.42
CA TRP A 252 -7.33 -8.67 3.91
C TRP A 252 -8.78 -8.30 3.69
N LEU A 253 -9.28 -8.50 2.47
CA LEU A 253 -10.68 -8.29 2.11
C LEU A 253 -11.38 -9.65 1.97
N ARG A 254 -12.52 -9.80 2.67
CA ARG A 254 -13.34 -11.03 2.68
C ARG A 254 -14.82 -10.68 2.69
N TYR A 255 -15.66 -11.59 2.20
CA TYR A 255 -17.10 -11.39 2.10
C TYR A 255 -17.88 -12.60 2.64
N ALA A 256 -18.85 -12.38 3.55
CA ALA A 256 -19.69 -13.42 4.14
C ALA A 256 -20.68 -14.05 3.15
N GLY A 257 -20.99 -13.36 2.07
CA GLY A 257 -21.92 -13.83 1.03
C GLY A 257 -21.31 -14.77 -0.01
N GLY A 258 -20.02 -15.15 0.12
CA GLY A 258 -19.35 -16.07 -0.81
C GLY A 258 -18.16 -15.46 -1.52
N LYS A 259 -17.96 -15.83 -2.79
CA LYS A 259 -16.83 -15.36 -3.59
C LYS A 259 -16.89 -13.86 -3.86
N ILE A 260 -15.71 -13.25 -3.96
CA ILE A 260 -15.48 -11.89 -4.43
C ILE A 260 -15.04 -12.00 -5.89
N THR A 261 -15.66 -11.25 -6.81
CA THR A 261 -15.23 -11.19 -8.21
C THR A 261 -14.43 -9.91 -8.42
N VAL A 262 -13.12 -10.02 -8.64
CA VAL A 262 -12.24 -8.89 -8.98
C VAL A 262 -12.44 -8.55 -10.45
N VAL A 263 -12.74 -7.29 -10.76
CA VAL A 263 -13.06 -6.81 -12.12
C VAL A 263 -12.18 -5.68 -12.61
N ALA A 264 -11.43 -5.01 -11.71
CA ALA A 264 -10.42 -4.01 -12.04
C ALA A 264 -9.37 -3.91 -10.93
N ASN A 265 -8.18 -3.46 -11.27
CA ASN A 265 -7.11 -3.09 -10.34
C ASN A 265 -6.42 -1.81 -10.80
N ASP A 266 -6.02 -0.95 -9.89
CA ASP A 266 -5.30 0.32 -10.11
C ASP A 266 -5.91 1.14 -11.27
N GLY A 267 -7.25 1.27 -11.28
CA GLY A 267 -7.99 1.98 -12.32
C GLY A 267 -8.20 1.19 -13.60
N ASN A 268 -7.48 0.10 -13.81
CA ASN A 268 -7.48 -0.68 -15.06
C ASN A 268 -8.40 -1.90 -14.98
N ASP A 269 -9.15 -2.17 -16.06
CA ASP A 269 -9.99 -3.34 -16.18
C ASP A 269 -9.16 -4.63 -16.20
N VAL A 270 -9.69 -5.67 -15.55
CA VAL A 270 -9.16 -7.04 -15.66
C VAL A 270 -10.27 -8.02 -16.07
N VAL A 271 -9.87 -9.14 -16.69
CA VAL A 271 -10.75 -10.28 -16.87
C VAL A 271 -11.22 -10.71 -15.49
N PRO A 272 -12.55 -10.89 -15.27
CA PRO A 272 -13.08 -11.19 -13.95
C PRO A 272 -12.45 -12.43 -13.31
N VAL A 273 -11.98 -12.29 -12.06
CA VAL A 273 -11.36 -13.37 -11.28
C VAL A 273 -12.14 -13.58 -9.99
N GLU A 274 -12.59 -14.80 -9.74
CA GLU A 274 -13.31 -15.15 -8.50
C GLU A 274 -12.34 -15.66 -7.44
N VAL A 275 -12.38 -15.06 -6.26
CA VAL A 275 -11.51 -15.40 -5.13
C VAL A 275 -12.31 -15.47 -3.82
N ASP A 276 -11.77 -16.16 -2.81
CA ASP A 276 -12.32 -16.17 -1.45
C ASP A 276 -11.87 -14.94 -0.67
N ARG A 277 -10.65 -14.47 -0.97
CA ARG A 277 -10.06 -13.30 -0.33
C ARG A 277 -9.00 -12.66 -1.22
N LEU A 278 -8.71 -11.40 -0.94
CA LEU A 278 -7.56 -10.71 -1.51
C LEU A 278 -6.89 -9.85 -0.44
N MET A 279 -5.59 -9.59 -0.61
CA MET A 279 -4.88 -8.56 0.12
C MET A 279 -4.79 -7.34 -0.77
N ILE A 280 -5.10 -6.16 -0.23
CA ILE A 280 -4.89 -4.88 -0.90
C ILE A 280 -3.72 -4.17 -0.23
N ALA A 281 -2.67 -3.91 -1.00
CA ALA A 281 -1.50 -3.18 -0.53
C ALA A 281 -1.81 -1.70 -0.34
N VAL A 282 -0.94 -1.00 0.38
CA VAL A 282 -1.06 0.46 0.52
C VAL A 282 -1.06 1.10 -0.86
N SER A 283 -2.01 1.98 -1.10
CA SER A 283 -2.26 2.72 -2.35
C SER A 283 -2.84 1.94 -3.53
N GLU A 284 -2.88 0.61 -3.49
CA GLU A 284 -3.60 -0.15 -4.53
C GLU A 284 -5.10 0.17 -4.55
N THR A 285 -5.69 -0.03 -5.71
CA THR A 285 -7.15 -0.03 -5.86
C THR A 285 -7.65 -1.33 -6.50
N TYR A 286 -8.81 -1.80 -6.04
CA TYR A 286 -9.51 -2.93 -6.63
C TYR A 286 -10.99 -2.62 -6.77
N ASP A 287 -11.56 -2.93 -7.94
CA ASP A 287 -13.00 -3.00 -8.08
C ASP A 287 -13.43 -4.45 -7.94
N VAL A 288 -14.34 -4.68 -6.99
CA VAL A 288 -14.86 -6.02 -6.75
C VAL A 288 -16.37 -6.04 -6.82
N VAL A 289 -16.91 -7.12 -7.37
CA VAL A 289 -18.36 -7.36 -7.41
C VAL A 289 -18.69 -8.39 -6.34
N VAL A 290 -19.67 -8.04 -5.49
CA VAL A 290 -20.26 -8.93 -4.50
C VAL A 290 -21.74 -9.14 -4.81
N THR A 291 -22.24 -10.36 -4.58
CA THR A 291 -23.63 -10.75 -4.80
C THR A 291 -24.32 -10.98 -3.46
N ILE A 292 -25.56 -10.53 -3.31
CA ILE A 292 -26.38 -10.79 -2.12
C ILE A 292 -27.05 -12.14 -2.29
N PRO A 293 -26.68 -13.19 -1.52
CA PRO A 293 -27.22 -14.54 -1.77
C PRO A 293 -28.69 -14.69 -1.43
N ASN A 294 -29.11 -14.20 -0.26
CA ASN A 294 -30.46 -14.44 0.26
C ASN A 294 -31.14 -13.16 0.74
N GLU A 295 -32.46 -13.16 0.67
CA GLU A 295 -33.33 -12.13 1.24
C GLU A 295 -33.26 -12.16 2.78
N GLY A 296 -33.49 -11.01 3.40
CA GLY A 296 -33.52 -10.91 4.87
C GLY A 296 -32.16 -11.03 5.57
N THR A 297 -31.06 -10.95 4.83
CA THR A 297 -29.70 -11.08 5.37
C THR A 297 -28.83 -9.93 4.87
N ALA A 298 -28.06 -9.34 5.78
CA ALA A 298 -27.01 -8.38 5.50
C ALA A 298 -25.64 -9.05 5.68
N TYR A 299 -24.88 -9.18 4.62
CA TYR A 299 -23.61 -9.92 4.59
C TYR A 299 -22.43 -8.99 4.86
N GLU A 300 -21.58 -9.40 5.79
CA GLU A 300 -20.38 -8.64 6.12
C GLU A 300 -19.36 -8.67 4.98
N PHE A 301 -18.95 -7.49 4.51
CA PHE A 301 -17.72 -7.28 3.75
C PHE A 301 -16.71 -6.67 4.72
N MET A 302 -15.62 -7.39 4.99
CA MET A 302 -14.69 -7.05 6.06
C MET A 302 -13.28 -6.80 5.53
N ALA A 303 -12.69 -5.69 5.94
CA ALA A 303 -11.27 -5.38 5.80
C ALA A 303 -10.58 -5.63 7.14
N THR A 304 -9.56 -6.49 7.15
CA THR A 304 -8.76 -6.84 8.35
C THR A 304 -7.30 -6.49 8.08
N THR A 305 -6.62 -5.78 8.99
CA THR A 305 -5.18 -5.50 8.85
C THR A 305 -4.35 -6.78 8.66
N GLU A 306 -3.21 -6.69 8.00
CA GLU A 306 -2.32 -7.83 7.78
C GLU A 306 -1.89 -8.47 9.11
N ASP A 307 -1.60 -7.67 10.13
CA ASP A 307 -1.28 -8.11 11.49
C ASP A 307 -2.47 -8.68 12.27
N ARG A 308 -3.69 -8.58 11.71
CA ARG A 308 -4.95 -9.12 12.24
C ARG A 308 -5.41 -8.51 13.56
N THR A 309 -4.89 -7.34 13.90
CA THR A 309 -5.25 -6.67 15.17
C THR A 309 -6.53 -5.86 15.08
N GLN A 310 -6.88 -5.36 13.88
CA GLN A 310 -8.01 -4.47 13.66
C GLN A 310 -8.79 -4.86 12.40
N SER A 311 -10.07 -4.52 12.37
CA SER A 311 -10.93 -4.70 11.19
C SER A 311 -11.97 -3.60 11.10
N ALA A 312 -12.54 -3.40 9.91
CA ALA A 312 -13.73 -2.59 9.67
C ALA A 312 -14.66 -3.31 8.69
N SER A 313 -15.96 -2.99 8.74
CA SER A 313 -16.97 -3.77 8.04
C SER A 313 -18.03 -2.92 7.35
N TYR A 314 -18.44 -3.35 6.13
CA TYR A 314 -19.70 -3.00 5.50
C TYR A 314 -20.65 -4.18 5.55
N PHE A 315 -21.91 -3.93 5.92
CA PHE A 315 -22.99 -4.92 5.86
C PHE A 315 -23.82 -4.69 4.62
N VAL A 316 -23.65 -5.53 3.60
CA VAL A 316 -24.29 -5.40 2.29
C VAL A 316 -25.59 -6.20 2.27
N GLY A 317 -26.72 -5.51 2.08
CA GLY A 317 -28.06 -6.10 2.10
C GLY A 317 -28.91 -5.65 3.28
N ASN A 318 -30.08 -6.28 3.44
CA ASN A 318 -31.07 -5.92 4.45
C ASN A 318 -31.43 -7.14 5.30
N GLY A 319 -31.45 -6.99 6.62
CA GLY A 319 -31.92 -8.03 7.54
C GLY A 319 -30.92 -8.41 8.62
N ILE A 320 -30.87 -9.70 8.96
CA ILE A 320 -29.98 -10.23 9.99
C ILE A 320 -28.54 -10.19 9.50
N LYS A 321 -27.63 -9.69 10.33
CA LYS A 321 -26.20 -9.61 9.99
C LYS A 321 -25.55 -10.98 10.00
N GLN A 322 -24.99 -11.39 8.88
CA GLN A 322 -24.14 -12.57 8.76
C GLN A 322 -22.68 -12.12 8.83
N LEU A 323 -22.00 -12.55 9.89
CA LEU A 323 -20.62 -12.17 10.19
C LEU A 323 -19.63 -13.16 9.56
N ILE A 324 -18.44 -12.66 9.25
CA ILE A 324 -17.27 -13.46 8.91
C ILE A 324 -16.53 -13.83 10.19
N SER A 325 -16.08 -15.08 10.30
CA SER A 325 -15.17 -15.46 11.39
C SER A 325 -13.89 -14.63 11.31
N PRO A 326 -13.46 -13.96 12.40
CA PRO A 326 -12.19 -13.23 12.42
C PRO A 326 -11.03 -14.12 11.98
N LEU A 327 -10.03 -13.53 11.30
CA LEU A 327 -8.79 -14.24 11.04
C LEU A 327 -8.09 -14.53 12.38
N PRO A 328 -7.59 -15.75 12.59
CA PRO A 328 -6.92 -16.09 13.83
C PRO A 328 -5.57 -15.34 13.93
N ARG A 329 -5.09 -15.11 15.16
CA ARG A 329 -3.80 -14.46 15.42
C ARG A 329 -2.67 -15.18 14.69
N LEU A 330 -1.72 -14.42 14.18
CA LEU A 330 -0.55 -14.95 13.50
C LEU A 330 0.33 -15.78 14.45
N LYS A 331 0.90 -16.87 13.92
CA LYS A 331 1.86 -17.73 14.61
C LYS A 331 3.27 -17.14 14.53
N TYR A 332 3.53 -16.11 15.29
CA TYR A 332 4.81 -15.39 15.23
C TYR A 332 6.05 -16.24 15.50
N PHE A 333 5.95 -17.29 16.34
CA PHE A 333 7.06 -18.22 16.56
C PHE A 333 7.46 -18.98 15.30
N GLU A 334 6.50 -19.36 14.45
CA GLU A 334 6.78 -20.05 13.19
C GLU A 334 7.47 -19.10 12.21
N GLY A 335 7.03 -17.86 12.12
CA GLY A 335 7.69 -16.83 11.34
C GLY A 335 9.12 -16.56 11.80
N MET A 336 9.34 -16.41 13.11
CA MET A 336 10.69 -16.25 13.69
C MET A 336 11.60 -17.44 13.40
N LYS A 337 11.07 -18.67 13.47
CA LYS A 337 11.83 -19.87 13.13
C LYS A 337 12.25 -19.85 11.67
N MET A 338 11.31 -19.58 10.75
CA MET A 338 11.57 -19.48 9.33
C MET A 338 12.66 -18.43 9.03
N MET A 339 12.53 -17.22 9.59
CA MET A 339 13.52 -16.16 9.43
C MET A 339 14.92 -16.57 9.93
N ASN A 340 15.00 -17.27 11.09
CA ASN A 340 16.25 -17.77 11.60
C ASN A 340 16.90 -18.82 10.69
N ASP A 341 16.09 -19.69 10.07
CA ASP A 341 16.58 -20.73 9.18
C ASP A 341 17.05 -20.12 7.85
N MET A 342 16.35 -19.12 7.33
CA MET A 342 16.79 -18.35 6.13
C MET A 342 18.10 -17.60 6.36
N MET A 343 18.30 -16.96 7.51
CA MET A 343 19.57 -16.27 7.82
C MET A 343 20.76 -17.24 7.90
N LYS A 344 20.56 -18.50 8.30
CA LYS A 344 21.61 -19.52 8.29
C LYS A 344 22.02 -19.95 6.89
N MET A 345 21.13 -19.81 5.92
CA MET A 345 21.33 -20.21 4.53
C MET A 345 21.90 -19.08 3.67
N ASN A 346 22.46 -18.02 4.27
CA ASN A 346 22.96 -16.81 3.62
C ASN A 346 21.92 -16.02 2.80
N GLY A 347 20.63 -16.30 3.00
CA GLY A 347 19.54 -15.51 2.43
C GLY A 347 19.36 -15.59 0.91
N ASP A 348 20.14 -16.39 0.21
CA ASP A 348 20.04 -16.50 -1.25
C ASP A 348 19.12 -17.67 -1.65
N LEU A 349 17.82 -17.36 -1.79
CA LEU A 349 16.83 -18.32 -2.27
C LEU A 349 17.00 -18.66 -3.76
N ASN A 350 17.70 -17.81 -4.53
CA ASN A 350 18.01 -18.10 -5.92
C ASN A 350 18.96 -19.29 -6.05
N ASP A 351 19.89 -19.46 -5.10
CA ASP A 351 20.78 -20.61 -5.04
C ASP A 351 20.05 -21.95 -4.80
N MET A 352 18.83 -21.88 -4.26
CA MET A 352 17.95 -23.02 -4.07
C MET A 352 16.99 -23.27 -5.24
N GLY A 353 17.09 -22.49 -6.32
CA GLY A 353 16.21 -22.59 -7.49
C GLY A 353 14.77 -22.13 -7.24
N MET A 354 14.47 -21.49 -6.11
CA MET A 354 13.15 -20.95 -5.84
C MET A 354 13.04 -19.53 -6.38
N LYS A 355 12.13 -19.33 -7.33
CA LYS A 355 11.78 -18.01 -7.84
C LYS A 355 10.50 -17.55 -7.15
N MET A 356 10.58 -16.46 -6.40
CA MET A 356 9.43 -15.81 -5.78
C MET A 356 9.06 -14.60 -6.63
N SER A 357 7.81 -14.58 -7.12
CA SER A 357 7.29 -13.47 -7.94
C SER A 357 5.77 -13.43 -7.94
N LEU A 358 5.21 -12.27 -8.25
CA LEU A 358 3.79 -12.06 -8.52
C LEU A 358 2.86 -12.37 -7.35
N ASN A 359 3.33 -12.24 -6.12
CA ASN A 359 2.59 -12.57 -4.91
C ASN A 359 2.08 -14.03 -4.86
N GLN A 360 2.74 -14.94 -5.59
CA GLN A 360 2.36 -16.35 -5.63
C GLN A 360 2.80 -17.13 -4.40
N MET A 361 3.92 -16.73 -3.78
CA MET A 361 4.47 -17.36 -2.59
C MET A 361 4.56 -16.33 -1.47
N ASP A 362 3.65 -16.39 -0.53
CA ASP A 362 3.68 -15.56 0.66
C ASP A 362 4.49 -16.25 1.76
N MET A 363 5.68 -15.72 2.08
CA MET A 363 6.53 -16.26 3.14
C MET A 363 5.84 -16.23 4.51
N ASN A 364 4.88 -15.31 4.71
CA ASN A 364 4.14 -15.21 5.95
C ASN A 364 3.10 -16.34 6.12
N VAL A 365 2.85 -17.15 5.08
CA VAL A 365 1.87 -18.25 5.13
C VAL A 365 2.12 -19.25 6.25
N VAL A 366 3.38 -19.43 6.66
CA VAL A 366 3.76 -20.28 7.80
C VAL A 366 3.15 -19.78 9.11
N MET A 367 2.80 -18.50 9.18
CA MET A 367 2.16 -17.86 10.34
C MET A 367 0.64 -17.91 10.29
N TYR A 368 0.02 -18.42 9.20
CA TYR A 368 -1.43 -18.40 9.01
C TYR A 368 -2.09 -19.69 9.56
N PRO A 369 -2.75 -19.66 10.74
CA PRO A 369 -3.36 -20.86 11.32
C PRO A 369 -4.44 -21.47 10.44
N GLU A 370 -5.19 -20.66 9.69
CA GLU A 370 -6.25 -21.12 8.77
C GLU A 370 -5.71 -21.97 7.61
N ILE A 371 -4.42 -21.88 7.32
CA ILE A 371 -3.72 -22.67 6.29
C ILE A 371 -2.92 -23.79 6.93
N THR A 372 -2.16 -23.48 8.01
CA THR A 372 -1.24 -24.43 8.64
C THR A 372 -1.88 -25.29 9.74
N GLY A 373 -3.15 -25.00 10.11
CA GLY A 373 -3.87 -25.68 11.18
C GLY A 373 -3.42 -25.26 12.58
N ASP A 374 -4.18 -25.64 13.62
CA ASP A 374 -3.93 -25.24 15.02
C ASP A 374 -2.76 -25.96 15.72
N GLY A 375 -1.93 -26.73 15.01
CA GLY A 375 -0.78 -27.44 15.57
C GLY A 375 -1.12 -28.56 16.55
N LYS A 376 -2.40 -28.89 16.75
CA LYS A 376 -2.87 -29.95 17.69
C LYS A 376 -2.86 -31.36 17.09
N LYS A 377 -2.65 -31.53 15.79
CA LYS A 377 -2.33 -32.82 15.22
C LYS A 377 -0.85 -33.08 15.44
N LYS A 378 -0.52 -34.10 16.24
CA LYS A 378 0.80 -34.70 16.23
C LYS A 378 1.07 -35.13 14.79
N GLU A 379 1.83 -34.34 14.04
CA GLU A 379 2.40 -34.81 12.78
C GLU A 379 3.31 -35.97 13.13
N ASP A 380 2.99 -37.12 12.56
CA ASP A 380 3.88 -38.27 12.55
C ASP A 380 5.06 -37.93 11.67
N HIS A 381 6.08 -37.29 12.25
CA HIS A 381 7.34 -36.90 11.59
C HIS A 381 8.11 -38.08 11.02
N SER A 382 7.61 -39.31 11.12
CA SER A 382 8.25 -40.51 10.59
C SER A 382 8.11 -40.68 9.08
N LYS A 383 7.28 -39.85 8.37
CA LYS A 383 7.07 -39.97 6.92
C LYS A 383 7.70 -38.87 6.05
N HIS A 384 8.37 -37.89 6.62
CA HIS A 384 9.05 -36.83 5.84
C HIS A 384 10.57 -36.83 5.96
N SER A 385 11.18 -37.92 6.43
CA SER A 385 12.65 -38.12 6.38
C SER A 385 13.14 -38.71 5.07
N GLY A 386 12.52 -38.35 3.97
CA GLY A 386 12.86 -38.87 2.65
C GLY A 386 12.54 -37.89 1.51
N MET A 387 12.80 -36.59 1.69
CA MET A 387 12.94 -35.72 0.52
C MET A 387 14.36 -35.93 -0.05
N ASP A 388 14.43 -36.92 -0.93
CA ASP A 388 15.53 -37.10 -1.86
C ASP A 388 15.65 -35.82 -2.70
N HIS A 389 16.84 -35.20 -2.72
CA HIS A 389 17.19 -34.07 -3.55
C HIS A 389 17.30 -34.45 -5.05
N GLY A 390 16.52 -35.44 -5.51
CA GLY A 390 16.39 -35.81 -6.91
C GLY A 390 15.51 -34.77 -7.63
N GLN A 391 16.08 -34.15 -8.63
CA GLN A 391 15.54 -33.26 -9.64
C GLN A 391 14.02 -33.41 -9.82
N MET A 392 13.22 -32.54 -9.18
CA MET A 392 11.84 -32.32 -9.61
C MET A 392 11.89 -31.63 -10.97
N LYS A 393 11.65 -32.37 -12.02
CA LYS A 393 11.22 -31.80 -13.29
C LYS A 393 9.87 -31.15 -13.06
N MET A 394 9.87 -29.83 -12.94
CA MET A 394 8.66 -29.02 -12.90
C MET A 394 8.08 -29.00 -14.30
N GLU A 395 6.97 -29.71 -14.52
CA GLU A 395 6.09 -29.39 -15.63
C GLU A 395 5.47 -28.01 -15.38
N GLU A 396 5.69 -27.11 -16.32
CA GLU A 396 5.19 -25.72 -16.30
C GLU A 396 3.67 -25.69 -16.46
N ASP A 397 2.92 -25.97 -15.40
CA ASP A 397 1.53 -25.55 -15.28
C ASP A 397 1.49 -24.27 -14.45
N PRO A 398 1.31 -23.08 -15.06
CA PRO A 398 1.26 -21.81 -14.33
C PRO A 398 0.13 -21.74 -13.29
N ASN A 399 -0.86 -22.66 -13.36
CA ASN A 399 -1.94 -22.76 -12.39
C ASN A 399 -1.58 -23.64 -11.17
N ARG A 400 -0.47 -24.36 -11.19
CA ARG A 400 -0.07 -25.33 -10.14
C ARG A 400 0.69 -24.71 -8.97
N TYR A 401 1.17 -23.47 -9.10
CA TYR A 401 1.87 -22.73 -8.04
C TYR A 401 0.98 -21.69 -7.36
N ASN A 402 -0.21 -22.10 -6.98
CA ASN A 402 -0.95 -21.36 -5.98
C ASN A 402 -0.40 -21.79 -4.61
N ALA A 403 0.43 -20.96 -3.96
CA ALA A 403 0.90 -21.20 -2.59
C ALA A 403 -0.27 -21.32 -1.59
N ASN A 404 -1.47 -20.97 -2.02
CA ASN A 404 -2.74 -21.18 -1.33
C ASN A 404 -3.36 -22.57 -1.59
N ALA A 405 -2.74 -23.43 -2.37
CA ALA A 405 -3.18 -24.82 -2.60
C ALA A 405 -2.98 -25.73 -1.37
N LEU A 406 -2.58 -25.18 -0.22
CA LEU A 406 -2.59 -25.87 1.08
C LEU A 406 -3.96 -25.82 1.76
N GLY A 407 -5.01 -25.36 1.08
CA GLY A 407 -6.39 -25.31 1.56
C GLY A 407 -7.34 -24.93 0.43
N ASP A 408 -8.64 -25.10 0.65
CA ASP A 408 -9.70 -24.75 -0.29
C ASP A 408 -9.87 -23.21 -0.48
N ILE A 409 -8.95 -22.37 0.07
CA ILE A 409 -9.05 -20.90 0.07
C ILE A 409 -8.27 -20.34 -1.12
N VAL A 410 -8.99 -19.78 -2.08
CA VAL A 410 -8.40 -19.05 -3.21
C VAL A 410 -8.09 -17.62 -2.81
N THR A 411 -6.82 -17.26 -2.79
CA THR A 411 -6.34 -15.89 -2.54
C THR A 411 -5.85 -15.27 -3.85
N LEU A 412 -6.27 -14.02 -4.14
CA LEU A 412 -5.78 -13.30 -5.31
C LEU A 412 -4.26 -13.16 -5.29
N ASN A 413 -3.62 -13.40 -6.43
CA ASN A 413 -2.23 -13.05 -6.68
C ASN A 413 -2.09 -12.43 -8.09
N TYR A 414 -0.97 -11.79 -8.36
CA TYR A 414 -0.78 -11.04 -9.61
C TYR A 414 -0.74 -11.91 -10.87
N ALA A 415 -0.37 -13.19 -10.75
CA ALA A 415 -0.39 -14.11 -11.89
C ALA A 415 -1.81 -14.40 -12.41
N MET A 416 -2.84 -14.20 -11.57
CA MET A 416 -4.24 -14.39 -11.94
C MET A 416 -4.82 -13.21 -12.74
N LEU A 417 -4.18 -12.04 -12.68
CA LEU A 417 -4.67 -10.83 -13.34
C LEU A 417 -4.35 -10.86 -14.85
N GLU A 418 -5.32 -10.48 -15.66
CA GLU A 418 -5.19 -10.39 -17.11
C GLU A 418 -5.96 -9.17 -17.63
N SER A 419 -5.33 -8.35 -18.46
CA SER A 419 -6.03 -7.27 -19.13
C SER A 419 -7.00 -7.82 -20.18
N PRO A 420 -8.25 -7.33 -20.27
CA PRO A 420 -9.16 -7.73 -21.33
C PRO A 420 -8.70 -7.24 -22.72
N GLN A 421 -7.87 -6.20 -22.76
CA GLN A 421 -7.30 -5.62 -23.98
C GLN A 421 -5.80 -5.91 -24.08
N ALA A 422 -5.25 -5.80 -25.28
CA ALA A 422 -3.81 -5.85 -25.48
C ALA A 422 -3.16 -4.60 -24.87
N THR A 423 -2.05 -4.82 -24.13
CA THR A 423 -1.29 -3.78 -23.43
C THR A 423 0.15 -3.70 -23.93
N GLU A 424 0.45 -4.32 -25.07
CA GLU A 424 1.79 -4.32 -25.66
C GLU A 424 2.28 -2.90 -25.93
N LEU A 425 3.53 -2.65 -25.58
CA LEU A 425 4.22 -1.41 -25.88
C LEU A 425 4.70 -1.40 -27.33
N PRO A 426 4.96 -0.21 -27.93
CA PRO A 426 5.45 -0.11 -29.30
C PRO A 426 6.74 -0.91 -29.50
N LYS A 427 6.77 -1.83 -30.45
CA LYS A 427 7.92 -2.73 -30.69
C LYS A 427 9.18 -1.99 -31.11
N GLU A 428 9.03 -0.83 -31.74
CA GLU A 428 10.12 0.01 -32.24
C GLU A 428 10.71 0.94 -31.15
N ALA A 429 10.08 1.03 -29.98
CA ALA A 429 10.58 1.85 -28.89
C ALA A 429 11.86 1.25 -28.32
N PRO A 430 12.90 2.06 -28.08
CA PRO A 430 14.13 1.56 -27.44
C PRO A 430 13.83 1.11 -26.01
N ILE A 431 14.32 -0.08 -25.65
CA ILE A 431 14.13 -0.64 -24.31
C ILE A 431 15.41 -0.43 -23.51
N ARG A 432 15.24 0.06 -22.28
CA ARG A 432 16.32 0.16 -21.31
C ARG A 432 15.96 -0.62 -20.05
N ASP A 433 16.83 -1.60 -19.73
CA ASP A 433 16.68 -2.40 -18.52
C ASP A 433 17.29 -1.67 -17.32
N LEU A 434 16.52 -1.61 -16.22
CA LEU A 434 16.94 -1.11 -14.92
C LEU A 434 16.71 -2.21 -13.87
N LYS A 435 17.51 -2.16 -12.81
CA LYS A 435 17.34 -3.06 -11.66
C LYS A 435 17.38 -2.24 -10.37
N PHE A 436 16.48 -2.55 -9.45
CA PHE A 436 16.50 -2.02 -8.11
C PHE A 436 16.45 -3.14 -7.09
N THR A 437 17.27 -3.02 -6.06
CA THR A 437 17.20 -3.85 -4.87
C THR A 437 16.63 -3.02 -3.74
N LEU A 438 15.46 -3.41 -3.24
CA LEU A 438 14.86 -2.78 -2.07
C LEU A 438 15.59 -3.26 -0.82
N THR A 439 16.03 -2.35 0.01
CA THR A 439 16.82 -2.66 1.20
C THR A 439 16.34 -1.87 2.40
N GLY A 440 16.51 -2.41 3.60
CA GLY A 440 16.09 -1.78 4.83
C GLY A 440 16.98 -2.08 6.02
N ASN A 441 16.98 -1.17 6.97
CA ASN A 441 17.62 -1.35 8.27
C ASN A 441 16.64 -0.95 9.37
N MET A 442 15.99 -1.94 9.98
CA MET A 442 14.98 -1.74 11.02
C MET A 442 15.54 -1.07 12.28
N SER A 443 16.81 -1.30 12.62
CA SER A 443 17.42 -0.68 13.81
C SER A 443 17.62 0.82 13.69
N ARG A 444 17.75 1.34 12.47
CA ARG A 444 17.88 2.77 12.18
C ARG A 444 16.69 3.32 11.42
N TYR A 445 15.80 2.44 11.01
CA TYR A 445 14.64 2.73 10.17
C TYR A 445 15.02 3.52 8.92
N VAL A 446 15.98 3.00 8.17
CA VAL A 446 16.40 3.54 6.88
C VAL A 446 15.96 2.58 5.79
N TRP A 447 15.15 3.07 4.89
CA TRP A 447 14.63 2.31 3.75
C TRP A 447 15.22 2.88 2.46
N SER A 448 15.64 2.02 1.57
CA SER A 448 16.43 2.47 0.42
C SER A 448 16.28 1.57 -0.81
N MET A 449 16.64 2.09 -1.96
CA MET A 449 16.85 1.32 -3.19
C MET A 449 18.35 1.29 -3.50
N ASP A 450 18.91 0.11 -3.74
CA ASP A 450 20.35 -0.11 -3.97
C ASP A 450 21.25 0.47 -2.85
N ASN A 451 20.81 0.33 -1.60
CA ASN A 451 21.48 0.89 -0.40
C ASN A 451 21.69 2.42 -0.44
N LYS A 452 20.88 3.14 -1.21
CA LYS A 452 20.92 4.60 -1.29
C LYS A 452 19.54 5.18 -1.06
N ILE A 453 19.46 6.26 -0.31
CA ILE A 453 18.27 7.09 -0.19
C ILE A 453 18.28 8.20 -1.26
N LEU A 454 17.17 8.94 -1.41
CA LEU A 454 17.02 9.97 -2.45
C LEU A 454 18.15 11.02 -2.42
N SER A 455 18.52 11.48 -1.20
CA SER A 455 19.57 12.52 -1.05
C SER A 455 20.98 12.07 -1.49
N GLU A 456 21.15 10.81 -1.84
CA GLU A 456 22.42 10.20 -2.25
C GLU A 456 22.42 9.79 -3.72
N THR A 457 21.38 10.14 -4.43
CA THR A 457 21.21 9.77 -5.85
C THR A 457 20.87 11.00 -6.68
N ASP A 458 21.33 10.97 -7.91
CA ASP A 458 20.85 11.87 -8.94
C ASP A 458 19.51 11.37 -9.50
N LYS A 459 18.80 12.25 -10.18
CA LYS A 459 17.64 11.85 -10.98
C LYS A 459 18.08 10.89 -12.08
N ILE A 460 17.24 9.93 -12.40
CA ILE A 460 17.48 8.97 -13.47
C ILE A 460 17.00 9.59 -14.79
N PRO A 461 17.92 10.00 -15.71
CA PRO A 461 17.52 10.59 -16.96
C PRO A 461 16.86 9.56 -17.87
N VAL A 462 15.74 9.91 -18.47
CA VAL A 462 14.95 9.09 -19.40
C VAL A 462 14.62 9.91 -20.62
N LYS A 463 14.63 9.30 -21.81
CA LYS A 463 14.18 9.95 -23.04
C LYS A 463 12.71 9.67 -23.30
N LYS A 464 11.97 10.68 -23.71
CA LYS A 464 10.58 10.48 -24.15
C LYS A 464 10.51 9.48 -25.29
N GLY A 465 9.59 8.51 -25.17
CA GLY A 465 9.47 7.41 -26.13
C GLY A 465 10.35 6.19 -25.81
N GLU A 466 11.16 6.23 -24.76
CA GLU A 466 11.91 5.07 -24.26
C GLU A 466 10.99 4.16 -23.42
N VAL A 467 11.17 2.86 -23.56
CA VAL A 467 10.55 1.85 -22.68
C VAL A 467 11.51 1.54 -21.55
N LEU A 468 11.09 1.76 -20.32
CA LEU A 468 11.84 1.30 -19.15
C LEU A 468 11.28 -0.05 -18.72
N ARG A 469 12.15 -1.06 -18.66
CA ARG A 469 11.88 -2.37 -18.06
C ARG A 469 12.63 -2.45 -16.74
N ILE A 470 11.89 -2.53 -15.66
CA ILE A 470 12.45 -2.43 -14.31
C ILE A 470 12.25 -3.76 -13.60
N THR A 471 13.36 -4.41 -13.22
CA THR A 471 13.35 -5.57 -12.34
C THR A 471 13.58 -5.09 -10.90
N ILE A 472 12.67 -5.44 -10.00
CA ILE A 472 12.70 -5.02 -8.61
C ILE A 472 12.85 -6.27 -7.75
N TYR A 473 13.91 -6.34 -6.95
CA TYR A 473 14.13 -7.39 -5.97
C TYR A 473 14.00 -6.84 -4.56
N ASN A 474 13.16 -7.46 -3.75
CA ASN A 474 13.01 -7.08 -2.35
C ASN A 474 13.97 -7.89 -1.46
N ASN A 475 15.10 -7.28 -1.12
CA ASN A 475 16.07 -7.82 -0.17
C ASN A 475 15.82 -7.29 1.26
N SER A 476 14.57 -7.31 1.68
CA SER A 476 14.16 -6.94 3.03
C SER A 476 13.11 -7.92 3.56
N MET A 477 12.76 -7.81 4.84
CA MET A 477 11.75 -8.66 5.48
C MET A 477 10.36 -8.01 5.53
N MET A 478 10.20 -6.83 4.91
CA MET A 478 8.93 -6.11 4.82
C MET A 478 8.43 -6.10 3.37
N ARG A 479 7.12 -6.01 3.19
CA ARG A 479 6.50 -5.77 1.89
C ARG A 479 6.70 -4.31 1.48
N HIS A 480 6.81 -4.08 0.18
CA HIS A 480 6.98 -2.74 -0.37
C HIS A 480 6.05 -2.53 -1.57
N PRO A 481 4.97 -1.76 -1.42
CA PRO A 481 4.12 -1.33 -2.53
C PRO A 481 4.84 -0.19 -3.27
N ILE A 482 5.40 -0.49 -4.41
CA ILE A 482 6.17 0.47 -5.22
C ILE A 482 5.24 1.14 -6.21
N HIS A 483 5.15 2.45 -6.12
CA HIS A 483 4.32 3.32 -6.96
C HIS A 483 5.16 4.13 -7.95
N LEU A 484 4.62 4.29 -9.16
CA LEU A 484 5.15 5.14 -10.21
C LEU A 484 4.14 6.25 -10.54
N HIS A 485 4.56 7.50 -10.37
CA HIS A 485 3.76 8.66 -10.76
C HIS A 485 3.66 8.82 -12.27
N GLY A 486 2.52 9.29 -12.74
CA GLY A 486 2.28 9.72 -14.13
C GLY A 486 2.13 8.61 -15.17
N PHE A 487 2.36 7.35 -14.81
CA PHE A 487 2.33 6.21 -15.73
C PHE A 487 1.66 5.00 -15.11
N ASP A 488 0.94 4.24 -15.95
CA ASP A 488 0.72 2.83 -15.67
C ASP A 488 1.86 2.01 -16.29
N PHE A 489 2.25 0.97 -15.59
CA PHE A 489 3.19 -0.01 -16.09
C PHE A 489 2.50 -1.35 -16.33
N ARG A 490 3.02 -2.12 -17.26
CA ARG A 490 2.68 -3.51 -17.47
C ARG A 490 3.41 -4.34 -16.42
N LEU A 491 2.69 -5.15 -15.66
CA LEU A 491 3.29 -6.15 -14.79
C LEU A 491 3.53 -7.44 -15.60
N LEU A 492 4.80 -7.84 -15.75
CA LEU A 492 5.17 -8.98 -16.58
C LEU A 492 4.87 -10.30 -15.87
N ASN A 493 3.60 -10.71 -15.91
CA ASN A 493 3.09 -11.87 -15.16
C ASN A 493 2.85 -13.13 -16.01
N GLY A 494 3.45 -13.21 -17.17
CA GLY A 494 3.31 -14.35 -18.07
C GLY A 494 2.10 -14.30 -19.01
N LYS A 495 1.23 -13.26 -18.90
CA LYS A 495 0.06 -13.08 -19.79
C LYS A 495 0.41 -12.46 -21.15
N GLY A 496 1.69 -12.23 -21.43
CA GLY A 496 2.16 -11.74 -22.73
C GLY A 496 1.52 -10.42 -23.13
N SER A 497 0.84 -10.40 -24.29
CA SER A 497 0.17 -9.18 -24.79
C SER A 497 -0.94 -8.64 -23.89
N LYS A 498 -1.42 -9.44 -22.96
CA LYS A 498 -2.50 -9.08 -22.02
C LYS A 498 -2.00 -8.93 -20.58
N ALA A 499 -0.74 -8.62 -20.38
CA ALA A 499 -0.21 -8.29 -19.07
C ALA A 499 -1.04 -7.17 -18.42
N PRO A 500 -1.41 -7.28 -17.12
CA PRO A 500 -2.22 -6.25 -16.48
C PRO A 500 -1.45 -4.94 -16.36
N LEU A 501 -2.18 -3.84 -16.47
CA LEU A 501 -1.68 -2.50 -16.18
C LEU A 501 -1.90 -2.20 -14.70
N LYS A 502 -0.89 -1.62 -14.06
CA LYS A 502 -0.90 -1.19 -12.67
C LYS A 502 -0.09 0.09 -12.51
N ASN A 503 -0.33 0.81 -11.42
CA ASN A 503 0.55 1.92 -11.00
C ASN A 503 1.19 1.68 -9.63
N VAL A 504 0.79 0.59 -8.96
CA VAL A 504 1.41 0.08 -7.74
C VAL A 504 1.73 -1.39 -7.90
N VAL A 505 2.92 -1.82 -7.52
CA VAL A 505 3.29 -3.24 -7.42
C VAL A 505 3.79 -3.55 -6.02
N ASP A 506 3.11 -4.46 -5.33
CA ASP A 506 3.53 -4.92 -4.01
C ASP A 506 4.57 -6.03 -4.16
N ILE A 507 5.76 -5.78 -3.66
CA ILE A 507 6.89 -6.73 -3.71
C ILE A 507 7.06 -7.37 -2.32
N MET A 508 6.74 -8.65 -2.20
CA MET A 508 6.90 -9.40 -0.94
C MET A 508 8.39 -9.58 -0.57
N PRO A 509 8.69 -9.89 0.69
CA PRO A 509 10.05 -10.29 1.08
C PRO A 509 10.65 -11.36 0.17
N MET A 510 11.88 -11.15 -0.30
CA MET A 510 12.64 -12.04 -1.19
C MET A 510 12.04 -12.24 -2.59
N GLU A 511 11.03 -11.48 -2.96
CA GLU A 511 10.36 -11.54 -4.26
C GLU A 511 11.07 -10.68 -5.30
N THR A 512 10.98 -11.12 -6.57
CA THR A 512 11.46 -10.37 -7.73
C THR A 512 10.36 -10.25 -8.76
N ASP A 513 9.96 -9.02 -9.06
CA ASP A 513 9.00 -8.74 -10.11
C ASP A 513 9.59 -7.81 -11.17
N THR A 514 9.02 -7.85 -12.36
CA THR A 514 9.43 -7.00 -13.47
C THR A 514 8.24 -6.24 -14.02
N ILE A 515 8.41 -4.95 -14.14
CA ILE A 515 7.45 -4.03 -14.73
C ILE A 515 8.05 -3.36 -15.96
N GLU A 516 7.22 -2.89 -16.88
CA GLU A 516 7.67 -2.07 -18.01
C GLU A 516 6.65 -1.00 -18.37
N PHE A 517 7.13 0.18 -18.74
CA PHE A 517 6.29 1.29 -19.18
C PHE A 517 6.97 2.12 -20.27
N LEU A 518 6.14 2.80 -21.06
CA LEU A 518 6.59 3.77 -22.07
C LEU A 518 6.65 5.16 -21.43
N ALA A 519 7.82 5.80 -21.44
CA ALA A 519 7.98 7.17 -20.98
C ALA A 519 7.45 8.14 -22.05
N ASN A 520 6.15 8.39 -22.06
CA ASN A 520 5.46 9.22 -23.05
C ASN A 520 5.11 10.65 -22.58
N GLU A 521 5.32 10.94 -21.28
CA GLU A 521 5.11 12.25 -20.68
C GLU A 521 6.41 12.84 -20.12
N GLU A 522 6.67 14.11 -20.42
CA GLU A 522 7.84 14.86 -19.95
C GLU A 522 7.71 15.21 -18.46
N GLY A 523 8.83 15.36 -17.79
CA GLY A 523 8.88 15.86 -16.41
C GLY A 523 9.62 14.99 -15.44
N ASP A 524 9.62 15.44 -14.20
CA ASP A 524 10.22 14.71 -13.08
C ASP A 524 9.14 13.87 -12.40
N TRP A 525 9.28 12.55 -12.41
CA TRP A 525 8.28 11.62 -11.92
C TRP A 525 8.80 10.84 -10.73
N PHE A 526 8.00 10.81 -9.66
CA PHE A 526 8.38 10.14 -8.43
C PHE A 526 8.16 8.63 -8.55
N PHE A 527 9.09 7.85 -8.01
CA PHE A 527 9.04 6.40 -7.94
C PHE A 527 9.44 5.98 -6.53
N HIS A 528 8.49 5.46 -5.75
CA HIS A 528 8.70 5.28 -4.32
C HIS A 528 7.89 4.13 -3.73
N CYS A 529 8.32 3.65 -2.57
CA CYS A 529 7.49 2.81 -1.72
C CYS A 529 6.34 3.63 -1.14
N HIS A 530 5.11 3.16 -1.23
CA HIS A 530 3.95 3.91 -0.78
C HIS A 530 3.62 3.70 0.71
N ILE A 531 4.33 2.84 1.44
CA ILE A 531 4.30 2.92 2.90
C ILE A 531 4.89 4.28 3.28
N LEU A 532 4.04 5.18 3.81
CA LEU A 532 4.38 6.58 4.08
C LEU A 532 5.69 6.73 4.85
N TYR A 533 5.86 5.94 5.91
CA TYR A 533 7.07 6.00 6.74
C TYR A 533 8.31 5.43 6.04
N HIS A 534 8.17 4.48 5.10
CA HIS A 534 9.28 4.01 4.27
C HIS A 534 9.71 5.06 3.23
N MET A 535 8.74 5.72 2.60
CA MET A 535 9.00 6.83 1.69
C MET A 535 9.75 7.95 2.39
N MET A 536 9.27 8.37 3.57
CA MET A 536 9.91 9.42 4.38
C MET A 536 11.29 9.01 4.90
N ALA A 537 11.55 7.71 5.03
CA ALA A 537 12.85 7.17 5.44
C ALA A 537 13.81 6.88 4.26
N GLY A 538 13.43 7.26 3.03
CA GLY A 538 14.33 7.34 1.88
C GLY A 538 14.10 6.35 0.72
N MET A 539 13.07 5.48 0.76
CA MET A 539 12.80 4.50 -0.32
C MET A 539 12.10 5.15 -1.50
N ASN A 540 12.84 5.96 -2.23
CA ASN A 540 12.31 6.66 -3.40
C ASN A 540 13.40 7.00 -4.43
N ARG A 541 12.98 7.30 -5.68
CA ARG A 541 13.78 7.73 -6.83
C ARG A 541 12.98 8.73 -7.66
N VAL A 542 13.67 9.42 -8.57
CA VAL A 542 13.04 10.33 -9.55
C VAL A 542 13.49 9.94 -10.95
N PHE A 543 12.54 9.68 -11.83
CA PHE A 543 12.75 9.60 -13.27
C PHE A 543 12.59 11.00 -13.88
N ALA A 544 13.61 11.50 -14.57
CA ALA A 544 13.57 12.77 -15.28
C ALA A 544 13.40 12.50 -16.79
N VAL A 545 12.18 12.63 -17.28
CA VAL A 545 11.86 12.42 -18.69
C VAL A 545 12.08 13.72 -19.43
N ASP A 546 13.09 13.75 -20.28
CA ASP A 546 13.60 14.92 -21.01
C ASP A 546 13.89 16.14 -20.10
N ASP A 547 14.27 17.26 -20.70
CA ASP A 547 14.52 18.52 -19.96
C ASP A 547 13.24 19.37 -19.92
N TYR A 548 12.26 18.92 -19.13
CA TYR A 548 11.00 19.63 -18.97
C TYR A 548 11.15 20.90 -18.13
N LYS A 549 10.72 22.04 -18.69
CA LYS A 549 10.64 23.33 -17.98
C LYS A 549 9.29 23.44 -17.28
N ASN A 550 9.28 23.18 -15.98
CA ASN A 550 8.05 23.28 -15.19
C ASN A 550 7.78 24.75 -14.79
N PRO A 551 6.68 25.37 -15.27
CA PRO A 551 6.36 26.74 -14.92
C PRO A 551 5.99 26.94 -13.44
N ASN A 552 5.53 25.87 -12.76
CA ASN A 552 5.15 25.88 -11.35
C ASN A 552 6.35 25.70 -10.42
N LEU A 553 7.56 25.49 -10.96
CA LEU A 553 8.78 25.25 -10.21
C LEU A 553 9.97 25.95 -10.87
N PRO A 554 10.09 27.27 -10.73
CA PRO A 554 11.09 28.06 -11.48
C PRO A 554 12.54 27.73 -11.08
N ASP A 555 12.81 27.33 -9.82
CA ASP A 555 14.14 26.90 -9.36
C ASP A 555 14.12 25.40 -8.99
N LYS A 556 14.14 24.56 -10.03
CA LYS A 556 14.14 23.10 -9.90
C LYS A 556 15.31 22.57 -9.03
N ALA A 557 16.48 23.19 -9.13
CA ALA A 557 17.66 22.72 -8.43
C ALA A 557 17.55 22.93 -6.90
N LYS A 558 17.03 24.10 -6.51
CA LYS A 558 16.74 24.41 -5.11
C LYS A 558 15.63 23.49 -4.58
N ALA A 559 14.53 23.41 -5.31
CA ALA A 559 13.38 22.58 -4.91
C ALA A 559 13.79 21.10 -4.74
N TYR A 560 14.57 20.56 -5.67
CA TYR A 560 15.04 19.17 -5.54
C TYR A 560 15.91 18.93 -4.30
N LYS A 561 16.72 19.91 -3.89
CA LYS A 561 17.47 19.81 -2.62
C LYS A 561 16.53 19.77 -1.42
N GLU A 562 15.45 20.53 -1.43
CA GLU A 562 14.45 20.50 -0.35
C GLU A 562 13.77 19.12 -0.28
N LEU A 563 13.36 18.54 -1.41
CA LEU A 563 12.84 17.17 -1.48
C LEU A 563 13.86 16.14 -0.93
N GLN A 564 15.13 16.28 -1.30
CA GLN A 564 16.19 15.41 -0.81
C GLN A 564 16.39 15.54 0.72
N MET A 565 16.21 16.73 1.30
CA MET A 565 16.31 16.95 2.74
C MET A 565 15.14 16.32 3.49
N GLU A 566 13.92 16.32 2.93
CA GLU A 566 12.76 15.68 3.53
C GLU A 566 12.97 14.17 3.73
N SER A 567 13.64 13.49 2.79
CA SER A 567 13.95 12.06 2.89
C SER A 567 15.18 11.74 3.76
N ASN A 568 15.83 12.74 4.31
CA ASN A 568 17.03 12.60 5.17
C ASN A 568 16.94 13.49 6.42
N MET A 569 15.76 13.55 7.00
CA MET A 569 15.54 14.34 8.22
C MET A 569 16.40 13.84 9.37
N THR A 570 16.75 14.76 10.25
CA THR A 570 17.50 14.46 11.46
C THR A 570 16.54 14.25 12.63
N HIS A 571 16.70 13.14 13.33
CA HIS A 571 15.90 12.76 14.48
C HIS A 571 16.71 12.83 15.76
N PHE A 572 16.11 13.40 16.81
CA PHE A 572 16.67 13.42 18.15
C PHE A 572 15.80 12.60 19.09
N MET A 573 16.46 11.77 19.89
CA MET A 573 15.84 11.01 20.97
C MET A 573 16.72 11.09 22.20
N ALA A 574 16.09 11.18 23.37
CA ALA A 574 16.76 11.01 24.66
C ALA A 574 15.89 10.18 25.59
N GLN A 575 16.53 9.31 26.35
CA GLN A 575 15.92 8.49 27.40
C GLN A 575 16.76 8.62 28.64
N ASN A 576 16.12 8.73 29.81
CA ASN A 576 16.80 8.72 31.09
C ASN A 576 15.98 7.93 32.11
N ASP A 577 16.63 6.95 32.73
CA ASP A 577 16.06 6.11 33.77
C ASP A 577 16.54 6.58 35.11
N PHE A 578 15.64 6.94 36.02
CA PHE A 578 15.93 7.42 37.35
C PHE A 578 15.74 6.30 38.38
N ALA A 579 16.81 6.04 39.13
CA ALA A 579 16.80 5.17 40.29
C ALA A 579 17.07 5.97 41.56
N THR A 580 16.87 5.39 42.71
CA THR A 580 17.07 6.06 44.01
C THR A 580 18.53 6.39 44.31
N ASN A 581 19.47 5.72 43.67
CA ASN A 581 20.92 5.87 43.87
C ASN A 581 21.69 6.38 42.64
N GLY A 582 20.98 6.72 41.56
CA GLY A 582 21.62 7.21 40.34
C GLY A 582 20.66 7.35 39.17
N ASN A 583 21.19 7.76 38.05
CA ASN A 583 20.46 7.69 36.78
C ASN A 583 21.36 7.16 35.65
N ASP A 584 20.74 6.46 34.72
CA ASP A 584 21.33 6.05 33.47
C ASP A 584 20.55 6.70 32.33
N GLY A 585 21.25 7.25 31.37
CA GLY A 585 20.59 7.87 30.24
C GLY A 585 21.34 7.73 28.95
N GLN A 586 20.66 7.96 27.88
CA GLN A 586 21.20 8.01 26.53
C GLN A 586 20.55 9.14 25.74
N ALA A 587 21.29 9.75 24.85
CA ALA A 587 20.79 10.65 23.84
C ALA A 587 21.34 10.24 22.47
N MET A 588 20.51 10.34 21.46
CA MET A 588 20.85 9.97 20.09
C MET A 588 20.39 11.07 19.14
N PHE A 589 21.26 11.46 18.25
CA PHE A 589 21.01 12.38 17.16
C PHE A 589 21.43 11.72 15.87
N GLN A 590 20.51 11.48 14.94
CA GLN A 590 20.77 10.65 13.77
C GLN A 590 19.98 11.09 12.54
N ASN A 591 20.54 10.77 11.37
CA ASN A 591 19.83 10.73 10.10
C ASN A 591 20.11 9.39 9.39
N ALA A 592 19.78 9.28 8.11
CA ALA A 592 19.99 8.04 7.36
C ALA A 592 21.46 7.56 7.33
N ARG A 593 22.45 8.47 7.42
CA ARG A 593 23.87 8.14 7.26
C ARG A 593 24.69 8.11 8.54
N TRP A 594 24.44 9.00 9.44
CA TRP A 594 25.24 9.10 10.65
C TRP A 594 24.38 9.10 11.91
N GLN A 595 24.99 8.68 12.98
CA GLN A 595 24.40 8.64 14.31
C GLN A 595 25.44 9.11 15.31
N LEU A 596 25.07 10.10 16.11
CA LEU A 596 25.82 10.54 17.28
C LEU A 596 25.06 10.10 18.53
N GLY A 597 25.66 9.19 19.28
CA GLY A 597 25.09 8.68 20.53
C GLY A 597 25.91 9.19 21.72
N SER A 598 25.24 9.48 22.82
CA SER A 598 25.85 9.77 24.13
C SER A 598 25.14 8.94 25.19
N GLU A 599 25.90 8.29 26.03
CA GLU A 599 25.39 7.54 27.19
C GLU A 599 26.01 8.12 28.46
N TRP A 600 25.25 8.16 29.55
CA TRP A 600 25.74 8.60 30.84
C TRP A 600 25.18 7.73 31.95
N ARG A 601 26.00 7.60 33.01
CA ARG A 601 25.63 6.94 34.26
C ARG A 601 26.08 7.84 35.40
N LEU A 602 25.14 8.31 36.18
CA LEU A 602 25.39 9.25 37.27
C LEU A 602 24.94 8.63 38.58
N GLY A 603 25.86 8.45 39.50
CA GLY A 603 25.56 8.07 40.88
C GLY A 603 25.14 9.28 41.72
N TYR A 604 24.19 9.09 42.62
CA TYR A 604 23.82 10.08 43.61
C TYR A 604 24.48 9.65 44.94
N ASN A 605 25.41 10.45 45.43
CA ASN A 605 26.08 10.22 46.73
C ASN A 605 25.37 10.99 47.82
#